data_326be14976b23e34481cbe220ff865d5
#
_entry.id   326be14976b23e34481cbe220ff865d5
#
_cell.length_a   1.000
_cell.length_b   1.000
_cell.length_c   1.000
_cell.angle_alpha   90.00
_cell.angle_beta   90.00
_cell.angle_gamma   90.00
#
_symmetry.space_group_name_H-M   'P 1'
#
loop_
_entity.id
_entity.type
_entity.pdbx_description
1 polymer ?
#
loop_
_entity_poly.entity_id
_entity_poly.type
_entity_poly.pdbx_seq_one_letter_code
_entity_poly.pdbx_strand_id
1 'polypeptide(L)'
;MSAEAGRFAPGPIERRKRLVERAAYVCLLLTTAALILPLLGILAYVVVKAWPVLSWSFLVENPKNYMTAGGIWAPLVGTFDVVVLSLAIAAPIGVLAGVYLSEYARENWLTRLVNLAVVNLAGVPSIVHALFGVGVFVLMAGFGRSIAAASCTLAIMTLPVIITSTTEALAAVPFAFREACWNLGASRWQTIRTIVLPNAISGILTGVILQVSRAAGETAPILFTGALFYVAVTDSGVASFFPYGLRDPFMALSYHLFTISTQVTGASDALAYGTAVVLIALVLTVNLVSIVFRVRLRSRRKW
;
A
#
# COMPACT_ATOMS: atom_id res chain seq x y z
N MET A 1 -47.58 44.30 10.15
CA MET A 1 -46.70 43.19 9.70
C MET A 1 -45.21 43.43 10.03
N SER A 2 -44.84 43.79 11.26
CA SER A 2 -43.45 44.08 11.63
C SER A 2 -43.02 43.53 13.02
N ALA A 3 -43.79 42.62 13.62
CA ALA A 3 -43.51 42.10 14.99
C ALA A 3 -42.99 40.64 15.03
N GLU A 4 -42.89 39.93 13.91
CA GLU A 4 -42.45 38.52 13.88
C GLU A 4 -40.97 38.34 13.56
N ALA A 5 -40.26 39.33 13.06
CA ALA A 5 -38.85 39.25 12.72
C ALA A 5 -37.91 39.17 13.96
N GLY A 6 -38.41 39.50 15.16
CA GLY A 6 -37.61 39.52 16.39
C GLY A 6 -37.49 38.17 17.15
N ARG A 7 -38.36 37.21 16.85
CA ARG A 7 -38.39 35.92 17.60
C ARG A 7 -37.28 34.93 17.30
N PHE A 8 -36.55 35.12 16.20
CA PHE A 8 -35.44 34.24 15.78
C PHE A 8 -34.08 34.96 15.79
N ALA A 9 -33.96 36.12 16.45
CA ALA A 9 -32.65 36.75 16.59
C ALA A 9 -31.75 35.89 17.50
N PRO A 10 -30.52 35.57 17.08
CA PRO A 10 -29.63 34.73 17.87
C PRO A 10 -29.29 35.37 19.20
N GLY A 11 -29.61 34.69 20.31
CA GLY A 11 -29.30 35.10 21.66
C GLY A 11 -27.80 35.20 21.93
N PRO A 12 -27.36 35.84 23.04
CA PRO A 12 -25.94 36.01 23.34
C PRO A 12 -25.19 34.68 23.46
N ILE A 13 -25.84 33.62 23.93
CA ILE A 13 -25.28 32.25 24.01
C ILE A 13 -25.05 31.66 22.59
N GLU A 14 -25.99 31.90 21.67
CA GLU A 14 -25.88 31.40 20.31
C GLU A 14 -24.79 32.15 19.52
N ARG A 15 -24.65 33.47 19.73
CA ARG A 15 -23.54 34.24 19.16
C ARG A 15 -22.19 33.74 19.66
N ARG A 16 -22.07 33.42 20.96
CA ARG A 16 -20.82 32.83 21.51
C ARG A 16 -20.55 31.46 20.93
N LYS A 17 -21.55 30.60 20.78
CA LYS A 17 -21.40 29.27 20.13
C LYS A 17 -20.91 29.42 18.69
N ARG A 18 -21.50 30.31 17.91
CA ARG A 18 -21.06 30.58 16.52
C ARG A 18 -19.64 31.15 16.43
N LEU A 19 -19.23 31.98 17.40
CA LEU A 19 -17.84 32.47 17.46
C LEU A 19 -16.86 31.34 17.77
N VAL A 20 -17.17 30.49 18.75
CA VAL A 20 -16.35 29.31 19.09
C VAL A 20 -16.28 28.34 17.91
N GLU A 21 -17.38 28.07 17.24
CA GLU A 21 -17.46 27.22 16.06
C GLU A 21 -16.59 27.77 14.90
N ARG A 22 -16.69 29.09 14.63
CA ARG A 22 -15.83 29.75 13.62
C ARG A 22 -14.35 29.69 14.01
N ALA A 23 -14.02 29.93 15.27
CA ALA A 23 -12.65 29.85 15.75
C ALA A 23 -12.11 28.42 15.64
N ALA A 24 -12.89 27.41 15.99
CA ALA A 24 -12.55 26.00 15.82
C ALA A 24 -12.36 25.65 14.33
N TYR A 25 -13.27 26.10 13.47
CA TYR A 25 -13.15 25.88 12.02
C TYR A 25 -11.87 26.49 11.45
N VAL A 26 -11.58 27.76 11.80
CA VAL A 26 -10.35 28.43 11.35
C VAL A 26 -9.11 27.72 11.90
N CYS A 27 -9.11 27.30 13.16
CA CYS A 27 -8.02 26.55 13.76
C CYS A 27 -7.78 25.22 13.01
N LEU A 28 -8.84 24.45 12.74
CA LEU A 28 -8.77 23.21 11.98
C LEU A 28 -8.30 23.44 10.52
N LEU A 29 -8.74 24.52 9.89
CA LEU A 29 -8.32 24.89 8.54
C LEU A 29 -6.83 25.27 8.52
N LEU A 30 -6.37 26.07 9.48
CA LEU A 30 -4.96 26.45 9.60
C LEU A 30 -4.04 25.25 9.88
N THR A 31 -4.46 24.34 10.76
CA THR A 31 -3.69 23.11 11.03
C THR A 31 -3.64 22.21 9.80
N THR A 32 -4.75 22.07 9.07
CA THR A 32 -4.80 21.32 7.82
C THR A 32 -3.91 21.95 6.75
N ALA A 33 -3.97 23.27 6.60
CA ALA A 33 -3.11 24.02 5.67
C ALA A 33 -1.64 23.88 6.04
N ALA A 34 -1.31 23.99 7.32
CA ALA A 34 0.06 23.83 7.82
C ALA A 34 0.66 22.44 7.55
N LEU A 35 -0.17 21.39 7.42
CA LEU A 35 0.27 20.06 7.03
C LEU A 35 0.37 19.89 5.50
N ILE A 36 -0.61 20.42 4.76
CA ILE A 36 -0.70 20.19 3.31
C ILE A 36 0.29 21.08 2.54
N LEU A 37 0.44 22.37 2.91
CA LEU A 37 1.30 23.30 2.17
C LEU A 37 2.77 22.89 2.10
N PRO A 38 3.43 22.47 3.19
CA PRO A 38 4.80 21.95 3.12
C PRO A 38 4.91 20.71 2.24
N LEU A 39 3.92 19.78 2.33
CA LEU A 39 3.90 18.58 1.49
C LEU A 39 3.84 18.94 0.00
N LEU A 40 2.93 19.82 -0.38
CA LEU A 40 2.83 20.30 -1.77
C LEU A 40 4.09 21.04 -2.19
N GLY A 41 4.70 21.82 -1.30
CA GLY A 41 5.98 22.51 -1.54
C GLY A 41 7.12 21.54 -1.82
N ILE A 42 7.24 20.46 -1.04
CA ILE A 42 8.23 19.40 -1.24
C ILE A 42 7.98 18.68 -2.57
N LEU A 43 6.74 18.31 -2.86
CA LEU A 43 6.39 17.66 -4.12
C LEU A 43 6.73 18.55 -5.33
N ALA A 44 6.36 19.81 -5.27
CA ALA A 44 6.69 20.78 -6.33
C ALA A 44 8.21 20.93 -6.51
N TYR A 45 8.95 21.03 -5.41
CA TYR A 45 10.41 21.12 -5.43
C TYR A 45 11.05 19.90 -6.10
N VAL A 46 10.61 18.69 -5.70
CA VAL A 46 11.13 17.43 -6.26
C VAL A 46 10.83 17.34 -7.76
N VAL A 47 9.63 17.72 -8.20
CA VAL A 47 9.24 17.73 -9.62
C VAL A 47 10.08 18.75 -10.41
N VAL A 48 10.29 19.95 -9.90
CA VAL A 48 11.11 20.98 -10.58
C VAL A 48 12.56 20.50 -10.72
N LYS A 49 13.13 19.87 -9.70
CA LYS A 49 14.50 19.34 -9.75
C LYS A 49 14.63 18.11 -10.68
N ALA A 50 13.57 17.33 -10.81
CA ALA A 50 13.52 16.17 -11.71
C ALA A 50 13.34 16.54 -13.16
N TRP A 51 12.80 17.73 -13.46
CA TRP A 51 12.35 18.13 -14.80
C TRP A 51 13.36 17.87 -15.93
N PRO A 52 14.69 18.17 -15.75
CA PRO A 52 15.67 17.98 -16.81
C PRO A 52 15.87 16.51 -17.26
N VAL A 53 15.51 15.54 -16.38
CA VAL A 53 15.73 14.10 -16.63
C VAL A 53 14.44 13.40 -17.04
N LEU A 54 13.28 13.98 -16.72
CA LEU A 54 11.98 13.38 -17.03
C LEU A 54 11.74 13.34 -18.54
N SER A 55 12.12 12.22 -19.14
CA SER A 55 11.94 11.92 -20.55
C SER A 55 11.43 10.49 -20.72
N TRP A 56 10.91 10.16 -21.91
CA TRP A 56 10.50 8.78 -22.17
C TRP A 56 11.69 7.81 -22.12
N SER A 57 12.87 8.24 -22.60
CA SER A 57 14.10 7.45 -22.52
C SER A 57 14.48 7.11 -21.09
N PHE A 58 14.33 8.06 -20.15
CA PHE A 58 14.57 7.82 -18.73
C PHE A 58 13.69 6.69 -18.14
N LEU A 59 12.46 6.54 -18.61
CA LEU A 59 11.55 5.49 -18.13
C LEU A 59 11.87 4.12 -18.71
N VAL A 60 12.28 4.03 -19.98
CA VAL A 60 12.40 2.76 -20.72
C VAL A 60 13.84 2.27 -20.88
N GLU A 61 14.84 3.11 -20.62
CA GLU A 61 16.23 2.68 -20.65
C GLU A 61 16.63 2.00 -19.33
N ASN A 62 17.60 1.10 -19.43
CA ASN A 62 18.20 0.49 -18.24
C ASN A 62 19.28 1.40 -17.64
N PRO A 63 19.54 1.29 -16.32
CA PRO A 63 20.65 2.00 -15.69
C PRO A 63 21.99 1.60 -16.32
N LYS A 64 22.85 2.59 -16.57
CA LYS A 64 24.17 2.43 -17.16
C LYS A 64 25.24 3.00 -16.23
N ASN A 65 26.49 2.61 -16.47
CA ASN A 65 27.66 3.15 -15.76
C ASN A 65 27.47 3.17 -14.22
N TYR A 66 27.08 2.03 -13.66
CA TYR A 66 26.84 1.92 -12.21
C TYR A 66 25.86 2.98 -11.68
N MET A 67 24.77 3.23 -12.40
CA MET A 67 23.68 4.17 -12.08
C MET A 67 24.03 5.67 -12.19
N THR A 68 25.17 6.04 -12.79
CA THR A 68 25.47 7.44 -13.06
C THR A 68 24.80 7.98 -14.32
N ALA A 69 24.30 7.08 -15.19
CA ALA A 69 23.64 7.40 -16.45
C ALA A 69 22.57 6.35 -16.78
N GLY A 70 21.78 6.62 -17.82
CA GLY A 70 20.69 5.74 -18.29
C GLY A 70 19.36 6.06 -17.62
N GLY A 71 18.48 5.09 -17.62
CA GLY A 71 17.12 5.21 -17.08
C GLY A 71 16.88 4.31 -15.87
N ILE A 72 15.60 3.99 -15.64
CA ILE A 72 15.13 3.27 -14.45
C ILE A 72 14.25 2.05 -14.78
N TRP A 73 14.30 1.54 -16.01
CA TRP A 73 13.44 0.44 -16.45
C TRP A 73 13.63 -0.82 -15.60
N ALA A 74 14.85 -1.30 -15.43
CA ALA A 74 15.13 -2.48 -14.62
C ALA A 74 14.68 -2.34 -13.15
N PRO A 75 14.96 -1.25 -12.41
CA PRO A 75 14.39 -0.99 -11.10
C PRO A 75 12.85 -0.95 -11.07
N LEU A 76 12.22 -0.43 -12.12
CA LEU A 76 10.76 -0.35 -12.23
C LEU A 76 10.16 -1.75 -12.38
N VAL A 77 10.71 -2.58 -13.28
CA VAL A 77 10.27 -3.96 -13.47
C VAL A 77 10.47 -4.78 -12.20
N GLY A 78 11.64 -4.71 -11.58
CA GLY A 78 11.89 -5.44 -10.33
C GLY A 78 10.96 -5.03 -9.19
N THR A 79 10.61 -3.74 -9.07
CA THR A 79 9.59 -3.30 -8.10
C THR A 79 8.23 -3.90 -8.42
N PHE A 80 7.83 -3.87 -9.69
CA PHE A 80 6.56 -4.44 -10.13
C PHE A 80 6.49 -5.95 -9.83
N ASP A 81 7.50 -6.71 -10.21
CA ASP A 81 7.56 -8.15 -10.03
C ASP A 81 7.45 -8.55 -8.55
N VAL A 82 8.23 -7.90 -7.67
CA VAL A 82 8.20 -8.19 -6.24
C VAL A 82 6.86 -7.82 -5.61
N VAL A 83 6.27 -6.69 -5.97
CA VAL A 83 4.98 -6.25 -5.45
C VAL A 83 3.86 -7.19 -5.91
N VAL A 84 3.81 -7.52 -7.20
CA VAL A 84 2.79 -8.42 -7.73
C VAL A 84 2.90 -9.80 -7.10
N LEU A 85 4.11 -10.36 -7.03
CA LEU A 85 4.33 -11.68 -6.46
C LEU A 85 4.04 -11.72 -4.95
N SER A 86 4.45 -10.69 -4.20
CA SER A 86 4.14 -10.62 -2.76
C SER A 86 2.64 -10.58 -2.49
N LEU A 87 1.89 -9.86 -3.31
CA LEU A 87 0.43 -9.79 -3.19
C LEU A 87 -0.27 -11.05 -3.68
N ALA A 88 0.24 -11.68 -4.74
CA ALA A 88 -0.26 -12.97 -5.22
C ALA A 88 -0.18 -14.04 -4.12
N ILE A 89 0.79 -13.93 -3.22
CA ILE A 89 0.94 -14.80 -2.04
C ILE A 89 0.07 -14.28 -0.88
N ALA A 90 0.23 -13.02 -0.52
CA ALA A 90 -0.37 -12.47 0.71
C ALA A 90 -1.88 -12.28 0.62
N ALA A 91 -2.42 -11.85 -0.52
CA ALA A 91 -3.84 -11.52 -0.62
C ALA A 91 -4.74 -12.76 -0.49
N PRO A 92 -4.51 -13.89 -1.18
CA PRO A 92 -5.33 -15.08 -0.97
C PRO A 92 -5.24 -15.60 0.46
N ILE A 93 -4.04 -15.72 1.01
CA ILE A 93 -3.83 -16.23 2.38
C ILE A 93 -4.47 -15.29 3.40
N GLY A 94 -4.23 -13.99 3.30
CA GLY A 94 -4.75 -13.00 4.24
C GLY A 94 -6.27 -12.89 4.20
N VAL A 95 -6.87 -12.91 3.00
CA VAL A 95 -8.33 -12.88 2.84
C VAL A 95 -8.97 -14.16 3.40
N LEU A 96 -8.43 -15.33 3.07
CA LEU A 96 -8.95 -16.60 3.61
C LEU A 96 -8.82 -16.67 5.12
N ALA A 97 -7.68 -16.24 5.68
CA ALA A 97 -7.48 -16.15 7.13
C ALA A 97 -8.47 -15.18 7.79
N GLY A 98 -8.69 -13.99 7.19
CA GLY A 98 -9.66 -13.02 7.68
C GLY A 98 -11.10 -13.55 7.64
N VAL A 99 -11.49 -14.24 6.56
CA VAL A 99 -12.80 -14.91 6.46
C VAL A 99 -12.93 -15.98 7.54
N TYR A 100 -11.91 -16.80 7.75
CA TYR A 100 -11.94 -17.82 8.79
C TYR A 100 -12.10 -17.21 10.18
N LEU A 101 -11.31 -16.19 10.51
CA LEU A 101 -11.34 -15.53 11.81
C LEU A 101 -12.69 -14.82 12.07
N SER A 102 -13.29 -14.20 11.05
CA SER A 102 -14.55 -13.47 11.16
C SER A 102 -15.77 -14.38 11.20
N GLU A 103 -15.83 -15.40 10.35
CA GLU A 103 -17.05 -16.16 10.11
C GLU A 103 -17.08 -17.56 10.73
N TYR A 104 -15.91 -18.18 10.97
CA TYR A 104 -15.83 -19.55 11.45
C TYR A 104 -15.23 -19.70 12.85
N ALA A 105 -14.27 -18.84 13.20
CA ALA A 105 -13.56 -18.97 14.46
C ALA A 105 -14.52 -18.75 15.65
N ARG A 106 -14.43 -19.64 16.65
CA ARG A 106 -15.15 -19.47 17.91
C ARG A 106 -14.32 -18.59 18.85
N GLU A 107 -14.96 -17.83 19.71
CA GLU A 107 -14.28 -17.08 20.76
C GLU A 107 -13.69 -18.03 21.79
N ASN A 108 -12.42 -18.37 21.62
CA ASN A 108 -11.64 -19.15 22.55
C ASN A 108 -10.24 -18.54 22.76
N TRP A 109 -9.47 -19.08 23.68
CA TRP A 109 -8.14 -18.58 24.00
C TRP A 109 -7.18 -18.63 22.78
N LEU A 110 -7.30 -19.65 21.93
CA LEU A 110 -6.49 -19.83 20.73
C LEU A 110 -6.78 -18.74 19.69
N THR A 111 -8.05 -18.45 19.43
CA THR A 111 -8.46 -17.35 18.52
C THR A 111 -7.98 -16.00 19.03
N ARG A 112 -8.04 -15.77 20.35
CA ARG A 112 -7.48 -14.56 20.98
C ARG A 112 -5.98 -14.46 20.79
N LEU A 113 -5.26 -15.57 20.97
CA LEU A 113 -3.80 -15.63 20.74
C LEU A 113 -3.44 -15.34 19.28
N VAL A 114 -4.17 -15.92 18.31
CA VAL A 114 -3.97 -15.66 16.88
C VAL A 114 -4.22 -14.19 16.54
N ASN A 115 -5.32 -13.61 17.02
CA ASN A 115 -5.63 -12.19 16.80
C ASN A 115 -4.55 -11.28 17.42
N LEU A 116 -4.09 -11.60 18.63
CA LEU A 116 -3.00 -10.87 19.28
C LEU A 116 -1.69 -10.98 18.46
N ALA A 117 -1.37 -12.16 17.94
CA ALA A 117 -0.20 -12.37 17.10
C ALA A 117 -0.29 -11.57 15.79
N VAL A 118 -1.46 -11.53 15.14
CA VAL A 118 -1.69 -10.74 13.92
C VAL A 118 -1.48 -9.24 14.19
N VAL A 119 -2.06 -8.72 15.28
CA VAL A 119 -1.91 -7.30 15.65
C VAL A 119 -0.46 -6.97 16.00
N ASN A 120 0.21 -7.82 16.78
CA ASN A 120 1.62 -7.61 17.14
C ASN A 120 2.54 -7.67 15.91
N LEU A 121 2.29 -8.58 14.98
CA LEU A 121 3.08 -8.70 13.75
C LEU A 121 2.96 -7.43 12.88
N ALA A 122 1.80 -6.79 12.86
CA ALA A 122 1.62 -5.50 12.18
C ALA A 122 2.47 -4.37 12.77
N GLY A 123 2.82 -4.45 14.07
CA GLY A 123 3.66 -3.48 14.78
C GLY A 123 5.18 -3.75 14.68
N VAL A 124 5.58 -4.87 14.10
CA VAL A 124 7.02 -5.23 13.98
C VAL A 124 7.71 -4.29 12.98
N PRO A 125 8.89 -3.71 13.31
CA PRO A 125 9.66 -2.89 12.38
C PRO A 125 10.05 -3.67 11.12
N SER A 126 10.03 -2.99 9.96
CA SER A 126 10.32 -3.61 8.65
C SER A 126 11.70 -4.26 8.57
N ILE A 127 12.70 -3.69 9.28
CA ILE A 127 14.05 -4.27 9.37
C ILE A 127 14.06 -5.65 10.05
N VAL A 128 13.19 -5.89 11.02
CA VAL A 128 13.07 -7.20 11.69
C VAL A 128 12.48 -8.23 10.72
N HIS A 129 11.48 -7.83 9.91
CA HIS A 129 10.98 -8.67 8.83
C HIS A 129 12.06 -8.99 7.79
N ALA A 130 12.95 -8.02 7.50
CA ALA A 130 14.08 -8.24 6.62
C ALA A 130 15.02 -9.33 7.14
N LEU A 131 15.42 -9.25 8.41
CA LEU A 131 16.30 -10.23 9.05
C LEU A 131 15.64 -11.61 9.15
N PHE A 132 14.35 -11.66 9.48
CA PHE A 132 13.56 -12.89 9.43
C PHE A 132 13.56 -13.48 8.01
N GLY A 133 13.32 -12.67 6.99
CA GLY A 133 13.32 -13.07 5.59
C GLY A 133 14.67 -13.65 5.14
N VAL A 134 15.77 -13.05 5.58
CA VAL A 134 17.11 -13.60 5.34
C VAL A 134 17.25 -14.98 5.97
N GLY A 135 16.91 -15.12 7.25
CA GLY A 135 17.01 -16.40 7.96
C GLY A 135 16.17 -17.50 7.30
N VAL A 136 14.89 -17.21 7.09
CA VAL A 136 13.91 -18.21 6.64
C VAL A 136 13.98 -18.46 5.13
N PHE A 137 13.91 -17.41 4.31
CA PHE A 137 13.76 -17.59 2.86
C PHE A 137 15.10 -17.67 2.14
N VAL A 138 16.06 -16.80 2.49
CA VAL A 138 17.35 -16.80 1.81
C VAL A 138 18.19 -18.00 2.22
N LEU A 139 18.32 -18.28 3.53
CA LEU A 139 19.20 -19.30 4.06
C LEU A 139 18.51 -20.65 4.24
N MET A 140 17.43 -20.75 5.02
CA MET A 140 16.81 -22.05 5.34
C MET A 140 16.05 -22.63 4.16
N ALA A 141 15.26 -21.86 3.43
CA ALA A 141 14.54 -22.30 2.24
C ALA A 141 15.45 -22.39 0.99
N GLY A 142 16.68 -21.86 1.06
CA GLY A 142 17.65 -21.94 -0.02
C GLY A 142 17.27 -21.15 -1.28
N PHE A 143 16.41 -20.13 -1.17
CA PHE A 143 16.05 -19.29 -2.33
C PHE A 143 17.18 -18.38 -2.77
N GLY A 144 18.19 -18.17 -1.90
CA GLY A 144 19.21 -17.18 -2.12
C GLY A 144 18.64 -15.75 -2.08
N ARG A 145 19.47 -14.77 -2.39
CA ARG A 145 19.01 -13.38 -2.60
C ARG A 145 18.28 -13.30 -3.94
N SER A 146 16.97 -13.16 -3.91
CA SER A 146 16.12 -13.32 -5.10
C SER A 146 14.80 -12.58 -4.99
N ILE A 147 14.11 -12.40 -6.13
CA ILE A 147 12.73 -11.93 -6.17
C ILE A 147 11.83 -12.79 -5.28
N ALA A 148 11.97 -14.12 -5.33
CA ALA A 148 11.16 -15.04 -4.53
C ALA A 148 11.32 -14.79 -3.03
N ALA A 149 12.57 -14.69 -2.52
CA ALA A 149 12.83 -14.43 -1.11
C ALA A 149 12.29 -13.07 -0.66
N ALA A 150 12.50 -12.02 -1.48
CA ALA A 150 11.99 -10.68 -1.22
C ALA A 150 10.45 -10.63 -1.21
N SER A 151 9.82 -11.28 -2.18
CA SER A 151 8.35 -11.35 -2.27
C SER A 151 7.71 -12.10 -1.10
N CYS A 152 8.30 -13.21 -0.67
CA CYS A 152 7.84 -13.94 0.52
C CYS A 152 7.98 -13.09 1.79
N THR A 153 9.07 -12.34 1.92
CA THR A 153 9.30 -11.45 3.06
C THR A 153 8.27 -10.32 3.10
N LEU A 154 8.02 -9.66 1.97
CA LEU A 154 6.98 -8.64 1.85
C LEU A 154 5.58 -9.23 2.06
N ALA A 155 5.32 -10.44 1.60
CA ALA A 155 4.05 -11.13 1.82
C ALA A 155 3.77 -11.28 3.32
N ILE A 156 4.72 -11.78 4.11
CA ILE A 156 4.55 -11.91 5.56
C ILE A 156 4.31 -10.57 6.23
N MET A 157 5.01 -9.52 5.81
CA MET A 157 4.85 -8.17 6.36
C MET A 157 3.46 -7.58 6.07
N THR A 158 2.88 -7.89 4.91
CA THR A 158 1.57 -7.35 4.49
C THR A 158 0.38 -8.17 4.97
N LEU A 159 0.57 -9.46 5.28
CA LEU A 159 -0.46 -10.38 5.75
C LEU A 159 -1.31 -9.84 6.92
N PRO A 160 -0.74 -9.32 8.02
CA PRO A 160 -1.52 -8.87 9.17
C PRO A 160 -2.54 -7.80 8.79
N VAL A 161 -2.15 -6.84 7.95
CA VAL A 161 -3.04 -5.74 7.54
C VAL A 161 -4.13 -6.24 6.59
N ILE A 162 -3.84 -7.21 5.73
CA ILE A 162 -4.86 -7.83 4.86
C ILE A 162 -5.86 -8.64 5.71
N ILE A 163 -5.39 -9.37 6.72
CA ILE A 163 -6.24 -10.12 7.66
C ILE A 163 -7.17 -9.17 8.39
N THR A 164 -6.62 -8.13 9.05
CA THR A 164 -7.41 -7.17 9.84
C THR A 164 -8.40 -6.40 8.97
N SER A 165 -8.00 -5.89 7.83
CA SER A 165 -8.91 -5.19 6.91
C SER A 165 -10.01 -6.10 6.38
N THR A 166 -9.72 -7.38 6.18
CA THR A 166 -10.73 -8.38 5.77
C THR A 166 -11.72 -8.65 6.89
N THR A 167 -11.25 -8.89 8.12
CA THR A 167 -12.13 -9.11 9.28
C THR A 167 -13.03 -7.89 9.55
N GLU A 168 -12.49 -6.68 9.49
CA GLU A 168 -13.24 -5.44 9.64
C GLU A 168 -14.29 -5.25 8.53
N ALA A 169 -13.93 -5.54 7.26
CA ALA A 169 -14.85 -5.44 6.14
C ALA A 169 -16.01 -6.43 6.25
N LEU A 170 -15.75 -7.65 6.73
CA LEU A 170 -16.78 -8.66 6.97
C LEU A 170 -17.66 -8.30 8.18
N ALA A 171 -17.08 -7.79 9.26
CA ALA A 171 -17.80 -7.34 10.45
C ALA A 171 -18.71 -6.14 10.15
N ALA A 172 -18.38 -5.30 9.18
CA ALA A 172 -19.21 -4.18 8.76
C ALA A 172 -20.52 -4.59 8.07
N VAL A 173 -20.66 -5.85 7.64
CA VAL A 173 -21.91 -6.38 7.06
C VAL A 173 -22.92 -6.65 8.19
N PRO A 174 -24.14 -6.05 8.17
CA PRO A 174 -25.12 -6.23 9.23
C PRO A 174 -25.46 -7.70 9.48
N PHE A 175 -25.53 -8.07 10.78
CA PHE A 175 -25.78 -9.45 11.19
C PHE A 175 -27.16 -9.96 10.72
N ALA A 176 -28.14 -9.06 10.62
CA ALA A 176 -29.49 -9.38 10.13
C ALA A 176 -29.51 -10.07 8.76
N PHE A 177 -28.55 -9.77 7.87
CA PHE A 177 -28.46 -10.47 6.58
C PHE A 177 -28.05 -11.93 6.76
N ARG A 178 -27.22 -12.24 7.73
CA ARG A 178 -26.84 -13.63 8.06
C ARG A 178 -28.03 -14.40 8.62
N GLU A 179 -28.74 -13.80 9.57
CA GLU A 179 -29.94 -14.38 10.18
C GLU A 179 -31.02 -14.66 9.13
N ALA A 180 -31.30 -13.73 8.24
CA ALA A 180 -32.26 -13.91 7.16
C ALA A 180 -31.92 -15.12 6.27
N CYS A 181 -30.64 -15.29 5.91
CA CYS A 181 -30.20 -16.44 5.12
C CYS A 181 -30.36 -17.76 5.88
N TRP A 182 -29.99 -17.78 7.15
CA TRP A 182 -30.11 -18.99 7.98
C TRP A 182 -31.57 -19.40 8.21
N ASN A 183 -32.47 -18.43 8.39
CA ASN A 183 -33.92 -18.67 8.50
C ASN A 183 -34.53 -19.26 7.20
N LEU A 184 -33.90 -19.00 6.04
CA LEU A 184 -34.22 -19.60 4.75
C LEU A 184 -33.53 -20.95 4.52
N GLY A 185 -32.82 -21.49 5.52
CA GLY A 185 -32.13 -22.77 5.44
C GLY A 185 -30.76 -22.75 4.73
N ALA A 186 -30.20 -21.56 4.46
CA ALA A 186 -28.87 -21.47 3.86
C ALA A 186 -27.77 -21.93 4.82
N SER A 187 -26.78 -22.67 4.30
CA SER A 187 -25.59 -23.03 5.07
C SER A 187 -24.70 -21.79 5.32
N ARG A 188 -23.79 -21.90 6.30
CA ARG A 188 -22.81 -20.83 6.56
C ARG A 188 -22.02 -20.45 5.32
N TRP A 189 -21.51 -21.44 4.58
CA TRP A 189 -20.76 -21.19 3.35
C TRP A 189 -21.60 -20.52 2.26
N GLN A 190 -22.85 -20.94 2.08
CA GLN A 190 -23.77 -20.27 1.16
C GLN A 190 -23.98 -18.81 1.54
N THR A 191 -24.27 -18.54 2.82
CA THR A 191 -24.43 -17.16 3.33
C THR A 191 -23.18 -16.31 3.10
N ILE A 192 -21.99 -16.84 3.40
CA ILE A 192 -20.73 -16.12 3.18
C ILE A 192 -20.53 -15.81 1.70
N ARG A 193 -20.65 -16.82 0.84
CA ARG A 193 -20.36 -16.67 -0.60
C ARG A 193 -21.37 -15.78 -1.32
N THR A 194 -22.65 -15.84 -0.95
CA THR A 194 -23.72 -15.13 -1.69
C THR A 194 -24.03 -13.75 -1.13
N ILE A 195 -23.86 -13.53 0.16
CA ILE A 195 -24.24 -12.28 0.82
C ILE A 195 -23.05 -11.58 1.46
N VAL A 196 -22.35 -12.23 2.38
CA VAL A 196 -21.34 -11.54 3.21
C VAL A 196 -20.13 -11.10 2.39
N LEU A 197 -19.50 -12.03 1.67
CA LEU A 197 -18.30 -11.76 0.88
C LEU A 197 -18.54 -10.74 -0.24
N PRO A 198 -19.61 -10.84 -1.05
CA PRO A 198 -19.91 -9.81 -2.05
C PRO A 198 -20.13 -8.44 -1.42
N ASN A 199 -20.69 -8.35 -0.22
CA ASN A 199 -20.91 -7.07 0.45
C ASN A 199 -19.63 -6.51 1.09
N ALA A 200 -18.73 -7.34 1.55
CA ALA A 200 -17.44 -6.96 2.12
C ALA A 200 -16.35 -6.67 1.06
N ILE A 201 -16.52 -7.11 -0.21
CA ILE A 201 -15.46 -7.09 -1.23
C ILE A 201 -14.81 -5.72 -1.43
N SER A 202 -15.59 -4.62 -1.32
CA SER A 202 -15.05 -3.27 -1.47
C SER A 202 -14.09 -2.88 -0.34
N GLY A 203 -14.38 -3.33 0.89
CA GLY A 203 -13.51 -3.14 2.05
C GLY A 203 -12.25 -4.00 1.95
N ILE A 204 -12.42 -5.29 1.63
CA ILE A 204 -11.32 -6.24 1.43
C ILE A 204 -10.34 -5.73 0.37
N LEU A 205 -10.85 -5.38 -0.81
CA LEU A 205 -10.01 -4.85 -1.89
C LEU A 205 -9.29 -3.56 -1.47
N THR A 206 -9.95 -2.69 -0.70
CA THR A 206 -9.30 -1.48 -0.18
C THR A 206 -8.09 -1.84 0.68
N GLY A 207 -8.22 -2.80 1.59
CA GLY A 207 -7.11 -3.26 2.43
C GLY A 207 -5.97 -3.84 1.61
N VAL A 208 -6.27 -4.72 0.65
CA VAL A 208 -5.27 -5.31 -0.24
C VAL A 208 -4.53 -4.24 -1.04
N ILE A 209 -5.24 -3.29 -1.62
CA ILE A 209 -4.66 -2.27 -2.48
C ILE A 209 -3.78 -1.28 -1.69
N LEU A 210 -4.16 -0.94 -0.46
CA LEU A 210 -3.29 -0.14 0.42
C LEU A 210 -1.95 -0.84 0.66
N GLN A 211 -1.93 -2.19 0.69
CA GLN A 211 -0.69 -2.95 0.82
C GLN A 211 0.16 -2.94 -0.46
N VAL A 212 -0.44 -2.82 -1.65
CA VAL A 212 0.32 -2.59 -2.92
C VAL A 212 1.19 -1.35 -2.81
N SER A 213 0.57 -0.23 -2.41
CA SER A 213 1.27 1.05 -2.30
C SER A 213 2.37 1.01 -1.24
N ARG A 214 2.12 0.35 -0.12
CA ARG A 214 3.11 0.17 0.94
C ARG A 214 4.27 -0.69 0.45
N ALA A 215 4.00 -1.86 -0.13
CA ALA A 215 5.01 -2.78 -0.62
C ALA A 215 5.92 -2.14 -1.69
N ALA A 216 5.36 -1.30 -2.58
CA ALA A 216 6.13 -0.59 -3.61
C ALA A 216 7.13 0.43 -3.04
N GLY A 217 6.85 0.99 -1.86
CA GLY A 217 7.73 1.95 -1.19
C GLY A 217 8.72 1.33 -0.18
N GLU A 218 8.58 0.04 0.14
CA GLU A 218 9.44 -0.61 1.14
C GLU A 218 10.86 -0.83 0.60
N THR A 219 11.85 -0.52 1.44
CA THR A 219 13.26 -0.67 1.10
C THR A 219 13.95 -1.71 1.98
N ALA A 220 13.74 -1.67 3.30
CA ALA A 220 14.46 -2.53 4.25
C ALA A 220 14.24 -4.03 4.02
N PRO A 221 13.02 -4.53 3.82
CA PRO A 221 12.79 -5.96 3.58
C PRO A 221 13.50 -6.49 2.33
N ILE A 222 13.48 -5.71 1.24
CA ILE A 222 14.05 -6.16 -0.03
C ILE A 222 15.56 -6.00 -0.10
N LEU A 223 16.14 -5.03 0.60
CA LEU A 223 17.57 -4.76 0.67
C LEU A 223 18.38 -6.00 1.07
N PHE A 224 17.91 -6.73 2.08
CA PHE A 224 18.63 -7.89 2.61
C PHE A 224 18.24 -9.19 1.89
N THR A 225 17.05 -9.27 1.32
CA THR A 225 16.50 -10.54 0.80
C THR A 225 16.65 -10.71 -0.71
N GLY A 226 16.86 -9.64 -1.49
CA GLY A 226 16.98 -9.83 -2.94
C GLY A 226 17.47 -8.63 -3.72
N ALA A 227 17.29 -7.40 -3.22
CA ALA A 227 17.70 -6.23 -3.97
C ALA A 227 19.24 -6.11 -4.04
N LEU A 228 19.75 -5.77 -5.21
CA LEU A 228 21.14 -5.45 -5.46
C LEU A 228 21.30 -3.99 -5.89
N PHE A 229 22.49 -3.48 -5.59
CA PHE A 229 22.94 -2.16 -5.99
C PHE A 229 22.81 -1.97 -7.50
N TYR A 230 23.41 -2.84 -8.28
CA TYR A 230 23.40 -2.81 -9.73
C TYR A 230 23.40 -4.23 -10.31
N VAL A 231 22.56 -4.43 -11.30
CA VAL A 231 22.53 -5.66 -12.09
C VAL A 231 22.76 -5.24 -13.54
N ALA A 232 23.79 -5.79 -14.16
CA ALA A 232 24.03 -5.55 -15.58
C ALA A 232 22.94 -6.24 -16.41
N VAL A 233 22.11 -5.44 -17.06
CA VAL A 233 21.04 -5.92 -17.93
C VAL A 233 21.53 -5.89 -19.38
N THR A 234 21.25 -6.97 -20.12
CA THR A 234 21.59 -7.03 -21.54
C THR A 234 20.70 -6.06 -22.32
N ASP A 235 21.32 -5.17 -23.10
CA ASP A 235 20.61 -4.11 -23.84
C ASP A 235 19.87 -4.61 -25.10
N SER A 236 19.77 -5.93 -25.34
CA SER A 236 19.16 -6.50 -26.54
C SER A 236 18.18 -7.63 -26.25
N GLY A 237 17.07 -7.63 -27.00
CA GLY A 237 16.07 -8.69 -26.97
C GLY A 237 15.06 -8.60 -25.83
N VAL A 238 14.31 -9.69 -25.61
CA VAL A 238 13.26 -9.79 -24.58
C VAL A 238 13.83 -9.64 -23.17
N ALA A 239 15.08 -10.06 -22.95
CA ALA A 239 15.78 -9.92 -21.67
C ALA A 239 16.04 -8.46 -21.25
N SER A 240 16.01 -7.52 -22.17
CA SER A 240 16.07 -6.08 -21.84
C SER A 240 14.78 -5.59 -21.18
N PHE A 241 13.62 -6.16 -21.56
CA PHE A 241 12.31 -5.78 -21.01
C PHE A 241 11.94 -6.56 -19.75
N PHE A 242 12.35 -7.83 -19.66
CA PHE A 242 12.12 -8.71 -18.48
C PHE A 242 13.45 -9.24 -17.97
N PRO A 243 14.20 -8.41 -17.24
CA PRO A 243 15.59 -8.72 -16.90
C PRO A 243 15.76 -9.76 -15.80
N TYR A 244 14.69 -10.17 -15.12
CA TYR A 244 14.78 -10.96 -13.90
C TYR A 244 13.96 -12.25 -13.96
N GLY A 245 14.55 -13.35 -13.50
CA GLY A 245 13.86 -14.56 -13.12
C GLY A 245 13.51 -14.59 -11.63
N LEU A 246 12.66 -15.51 -11.21
CA LEU A 246 12.21 -15.63 -9.80
C LEU A 246 13.35 -15.88 -8.80
N ARG A 247 14.44 -16.51 -9.25
CA ARG A 247 15.61 -16.82 -8.42
C ARG A 247 16.74 -15.82 -8.57
N ASP A 248 16.55 -14.81 -9.42
CA ASP A 248 17.58 -13.82 -9.65
C ASP A 248 17.46 -12.68 -8.65
N PRO A 249 18.59 -12.08 -8.25
CA PRO A 249 18.58 -10.79 -7.56
C PRO A 249 18.13 -9.70 -8.54
N PHE A 250 17.61 -8.60 -8.01
CA PHE A 250 16.96 -7.58 -8.81
C PHE A 250 17.29 -6.16 -8.31
N MET A 251 17.01 -5.16 -9.13
CA MET A 251 17.00 -3.76 -8.72
C MET A 251 15.57 -3.34 -8.39
N ALA A 252 15.37 -2.50 -7.38
CA ALA A 252 14.06 -1.94 -7.04
C ALA A 252 14.14 -0.41 -6.96
N LEU A 253 13.06 0.30 -7.33
CA LEU A 253 13.03 1.76 -7.35
C LEU A 253 13.35 2.40 -6.00
N SER A 254 12.81 1.86 -4.91
CA SER A 254 13.06 2.38 -3.56
C SER A 254 14.52 2.21 -3.15
N TYR A 255 15.11 1.06 -3.45
CA TYR A 255 16.51 0.80 -3.18
C TYR A 255 17.43 1.56 -4.15
N HIS A 256 17.07 1.68 -5.41
CA HIS A 256 17.77 2.47 -6.41
C HIS A 256 17.84 3.95 -6.00
N LEU A 257 16.71 4.53 -5.56
CA LEU A 257 16.66 5.89 -5.02
C LEU A 257 17.58 6.06 -3.81
N PHE A 258 17.49 5.14 -2.84
CA PHE A 258 18.36 5.15 -1.66
C PHE A 258 19.83 5.13 -2.06
N THR A 259 20.21 4.28 -2.98
CA THR A 259 21.59 4.06 -3.40
C THR A 259 22.15 5.26 -4.16
N ILE A 260 21.41 5.80 -5.13
CA ILE A 260 21.84 7.00 -5.88
C ILE A 260 22.01 8.18 -4.92
N SER A 261 21.12 8.33 -3.95
CA SER A 261 21.14 9.48 -3.04
C SER A 261 22.23 9.38 -1.98
N THR A 262 22.76 8.18 -1.65
CA THR A 262 23.64 8.00 -0.50
C THR A 262 24.97 7.33 -0.81
N GLN A 263 25.11 6.57 -1.90
CA GLN A 263 26.26 5.70 -2.14
C GLN A 263 26.96 5.96 -3.48
N VAL A 264 26.26 6.49 -4.49
CA VAL A 264 26.83 6.70 -5.83
C VAL A 264 27.47 8.08 -5.91
N THR A 265 28.80 8.12 -5.90
CA THR A 265 29.54 9.35 -6.11
C THR A 265 29.49 9.75 -7.60
N GLY A 266 29.07 10.99 -7.88
CA GLY A 266 28.99 11.50 -9.27
C GLY A 266 27.65 11.24 -9.98
N ALA A 267 26.68 10.62 -9.31
CA ALA A 267 25.31 10.61 -9.82
C ALA A 267 24.74 12.05 -9.80
N SER A 268 24.01 12.39 -10.86
CA SER A 268 23.32 13.68 -10.91
C SER A 268 22.17 13.71 -9.91
N ASP A 269 22.05 14.80 -9.15
CA ASP A 269 20.88 15.03 -8.28
C ASP A 269 19.58 14.89 -9.05
N ALA A 270 19.54 15.31 -10.32
CA ALA A 270 18.36 15.18 -11.16
C ALA A 270 17.90 13.72 -11.36
N LEU A 271 18.84 12.75 -11.42
CA LEU A 271 18.51 11.33 -11.51
C LEU A 271 17.81 10.84 -10.22
N ALA A 272 18.32 11.24 -9.05
CA ALA A 272 17.70 10.91 -7.78
C ALA A 272 16.28 11.51 -7.66
N TYR A 273 16.14 12.80 -8.00
CA TYR A 273 14.82 13.45 -8.02
C TYR A 273 13.88 12.83 -9.08
N GLY A 274 14.41 12.47 -10.27
CA GLY A 274 13.65 11.77 -11.31
C GLY A 274 13.11 10.43 -10.84
N THR A 275 13.97 9.62 -10.20
CA THR A 275 13.57 8.32 -9.61
C THR A 275 12.53 8.53 -8.51
N ALA A 276 12.68 9.53 -7.65
CA ALA A 276 11.72 9.87 -6.61
C ALA A 276 10.35 10.24 -7.20
N VAL A 277 10.30 11.09 -8.25
CA VAL A 277 9.06 11.46 -8.94
C VAL A 277 8.37 10.22 -9.52
N VAL A 278 9.11 9.32 -10.17
CA VAL A 278 8.53 8.11 -10.75
C VAL A 278 8.01 7.17 -9.67
N LEU A 279 8.73 6.99 -8.56
CA LEU A 279 8.26 6.18 -7.43
C LEU A 279 6.97 6.76 -6.81
N ILE A 280 6.92 8.07 -6.58
CA ILE A 280 5.72 8.75 -6.09
C ILE A 280 4.56 8.61 -7.10
N ALA A 281 4.83 8.83 -8.39
CA ALA A 281 3.84 8.70 -9.44
C ALA A 281 3.29 7.27 -9.55
N LEU A 282 4.14 6.26 -9.41
CA LEU A 282 3.75 4.85 -9.37
C LEU A 282 2.79 4.59 -8.21
N VAL A 283 3.17 4.99 -6.99
CA VAL A 283 2.34 4.81 -5.78
C VAL A 283 1.01 5.56 -5.90
N LEU A 284 1.04 6.81 -6.37
CA LEU A 284 -0.17 7.61 -6.57
C LEU A 284 -1.08 7.00 -7.64
N THR A 285 -0.53 6.50 -8.73
CA THR A 285 -1.30 5.85 -9.80
C THR A 285 -1.99 4.59 -9.30
N VAL A 286 -1.28 3.73 -8.57
CA VAL A 286 -1.86 2.54 -7.94
C VAL A 286 -2.98 2.92 -6.98
N ASN A 287 -2.78 3.94 -6.13
CA ASN A 287 -3.81 4.42 -5.22
C ASN A 287 -5.02 4.99 -5.95
N LEU A 288 -4.80 5.77 -7.01
CA LEU A 288 -5.87 6.35 -7.82
C LEU A 288 -6.73 5.28 -8.49
N VAL A 289 -6.08 4.31 -9.15
CA VAL A 289 -6.76 3.15 -9.75
C VAL A 289 -7.61 2.43 -8.71
N SER A 290 -7.09 2.28 -7.52
CA SER A 290 -7.73 1.66 -6.37
C SER A 290 -8.97 2.41 -5.92
N ILE A 291 -8.86 3.73 -5.79
CA ILE A 291 -9.98 4.60 -5.40
C ILE A 291 -11.07 4.54 -6.46
N VAL A 292 -10.71 4.64 -7.74
CA VAL A 292 -11.66 4.57 -8.87
C VAL A 292 -12.37 3.20 -8.87
N PHE A 293 -11.63 2.12 -8.68
CA PHE A 293 -12.21 0.77 -8.63
C PHE A 293 -13.17 0.61 -7.46
N ARG A 294 -12.79 1.09 -6.26
CA ARG A 294 -13.65 1.10 -5.07
C ARG A 294 -14.93 1.90 -5.30
N VAL A 295 -14.82 3.12 -5.85
CA VAL A 295 -15.98 3.98 -6.12
C VAL A 295 -16.93 3.31 -7.10
N ARG A 296 -16.41 2.68 -8.17
CA ARG A 296 -17.22 1.93 -9.15
C ARG A 296 -17.90 0.70 -8.53
N LEU A 297 -17.22 -0.03 -7.67
CA LEU A 297 -17.83 -1.17 -6.97
C LEU A 297 -18.92 -0.72 -6.00
N ARG A 298 -18.70 0.38 -5.27
CA ARG A 298 -19.66 0.92 -4.31
C ARG A 298 -20.89 1.51 -5.01
N SER A 299 -20.73 2.17 -6.16
CA SER A 299 -21.85 2.77 -6.90
C SER A 299 -22.81 1.75 -7.51
N ARG A 300 -22.38 0.51 -7.68
CA ARG A 300 -23.23 -0.59 -8.16
C ARG A 300 -24.11 -1.19 -7.06
N ARG A 301 -23.96 -0.77 -5.82
CA ARG A 301 -24.73 -1.26 -4.66
C ARG A 301 -25.67 -0.16 -4.20
N LYS A 302 -26.97 -0.44 -4.25
CA LYS A 302 -28.05 0.49 -3.92
C LYS A 302 -28.54 0.35 -2.47
N TRP A 303 -27.62 0.28 -1.47
CA TRP A 303 -28.04 0.27 -0.06
C TRP A 303 -26.86 0.69 0.82
#